data_034937c3730830cf140ccf3e4f217f46
#
_entry.id   034937c3730830cf140ccf3e4f217f46
#
_cell.length_a   1.000
_cell.length_b   1.000
_cell.length_c   1.000
_cell.angle_alpha   90.00
_cell.angle_beta   90.00
_cell.angle_gamma   90.00
#
_symmetry.space_group_name_H-M   'P 1'
#
loop_
_entity.id
_entity.type
_entity.pdbx_description
1 polymer ?
#
loop_
_entity_poly.entity_id
_entity_poly.type
_entity_poly.pdbx_seq_one_letter_code
_entity_poly.pdbx_strand_id
1 'polypeptide(L)'
;MYLEFFESKGHLALKSFSLVPKNDNSLLLINAGMAPLKPYFTGQEVPPRTRVTTCQKCIRTGDIENVGKTARHGTFFEMLGNFSFGDYFKHEAIAWSWEFLTKVIGLDPDRLYPSVYEDDDEAFEIWEKEIGIAPERIFRFGKEDNFWEHGAGPCGPCSEIYYDRGE
;
A
#
# COMPACT_ATOMS: atom_id res chain seq x y z
N MET A 1 -5.34 16.02 0.16
CA MET A 1 -4.02 15.78 -0.50
C MET A 1 -3.91 14.36 -1.08
N TYR A 2 -3.86 13.24 -0.27
CA TYR A 2 -3.73 11.88 -0.85
C TYR A 2 -4.91 11.48 -1.74
N LEU A 3 -6.14 11.58 -1.25
CA LEU A 3 -7.33 11.24 -2.02
C LEU A 3 -7.45 12.10 -3.28
N GLU A 4 -7.26 13.40 -3.18
CA GLU A 4 -7.30 14.35 -4.31
C GLU A 4 -6.24 14.00 -5.38
N PHE A 5 -5.05 13.60 -4.95
CA PHE A 5 -4.01 13.13 -5.89
C PHE A 5 -4.49 11.92 -6.67
N PHE A 6 -5.04 10.89 -6.00
CA PHE A 6 -5.53 9.71 -6.69
C PHE A 6 -6.84 9.95 -7.46
N GLU A 7 -7.69 10.88 -7.02
CA GLU A 7 -8.83 11.34 -7.83
C GLU A 7 -8.35 11.96 -9.15
N SER A 8 -7.24 12.72 -9.14
CA SER A 8 -6.63 13.26 -10.38
C SER A 8 -6.09 12.17 -11.31
N LYS A 9 -5.81 10.96 -10.78
CA LYS A 9 -5.43 9.78 -11.55
C LYS A 9 -6.64 8.91 -11.94
N GLY A 10 -7.87 9.41 -11.74
CA GLY A 10 -9.12 8.74 -12.13
C GLY A 10 -9.72 7.80 -11.09
N HIS A 11 -9.24 7.81 -9.86
CA HIS A 11 -9.79 7.00 -8.77
C HIS A 11 -11.10 7.61 -8.23
N LEU A 12 -12.02 6.72 -7.82
CA LEU A 12 -13.18 7.09 -7.04
C LEU A 12 -12.81 7.08 -5.56
N ALA A 13 -12.92 8.21 -4.89
CA ALA A 13 -12.73 8.29 -3.45
C ALA A 13 -13.95 7.69 -2.73
N LEU A 14 -13.74 6.62 -1.98
CA LEU A 14 -14.75 6.00 -1.13
C LEU A 14 -14.57 6.45 0.32
N LYS A 15 -15.69 6.58 1.03
CA LYS A 15 -15.68 6.81 2.47
C LYS A 15 -15.11 5.59 3.19
N SER A 16 -14.51 5.82 4.37
CA SER A 16 -14.09 4.73 5.26
C SER A 16 -15.27 3.79 5.56
N PHE A 17 -15.03 2.51 5.40
CA PHE A 17 -15.97 1.48 5.81
C PHE A 17 -16.05 1.41 7.34
N SER A 18 -17.10 0.75 7.84
CA SER A 18 -17.23 0.45 9.27
C SER A 18 -16.04 -0.37 9.77
N LEU A 19 -15.59 -0.11 10.99
CA LEU A 19 -14.57 -0.95 11.66
C LEU A 19 -15.07 -2.36 11.93
N VAL A 20 -16.38 -2.54 12.12
CA VAL A 20 -17.00 -3.87 12.25
C VAL A 20 -17.19 -4.43 10.85
N PRO A 21 -16.51 -5.54 10.50
CA PRO A 21 -16.62 -6.14 9.17
C PRO A 21 -18.05 -6.60 8.90
N LYS A 22 -18.47 -6.46 7.64
CA LYS A 22 -19.75 -7.01 7.17
C LYS A 22 -19.45 -8.28 6.38
N ASN A 23 -20.12 -9.37 6.73
CA ASN A 23 -20.02 -10.66 6.02
C ASN A 23 -18.60 -11.26 5.95
N ASP A 24 -17.71 -10.91 6.84
CA ASP A 24 -16.38 -11.50 6.97
C ASP A 24 -16.14 -11.93 8.44
N ASN A 25 -16.28 -13.22 8.69
CA ASN A 25 -16.07 -13.81 10.01
C ASN A 25 -14.59 -14.09 10.33
N SER A 26 -13.70 -13.83 9.40
CA SER A 26 -12.24 -14.02 9.59
C SER A 26 -11.60 -12.87 10.37
N LEU A 27 -12.29 -11.73 10.45
CA LEU A 27 -11.79 -10.53 11.12
C LEU A 27 -12.77 -10.08 12.21
N LEU A 28 -12.24 -9.78 13.39
CA LEU A 28 -13.02 -9.15 14.46
C LEU A 28 -13.26 -7.65 14.15
N LEU A 29 -12.23 -6.98 13.68
CA LEU A 29 -12.25 -5.57 13.28
C LEU A 29 -11.42 -5.39 12.01
N ILE A 30 -11.77 -4.38 11.21
CA ILE A 30 -11.01 -4.01 10.01
C ILE A 30 -9.61 -3.54 10.44
N ASN A 31 -8.59 -4.23 9.93
CA ASN A 31 -7.18 -4.04 10.26
C ASN A 31 -6.32 -3.62 9.07
N ALA A 32 -6.90 -3.50 7.88
CA ALA A 32 -6.23 -3.08 6.65
C ALA A 32 -7.21 -2.43 5.68
N GLY A 33 -6.71 -1.53 4.84
CA GLY A 33 -7.52 -0.83 3.84
C GLY A 33 -8.12 -1.74 2.78
N MET A 34 -7.46 -2.85 2.46
CA MET A 34 -7.93 -3.83 1.50
C MET A 34 -9.06 -4.72 2.06
N ALA A 35 -9.13 -4.94 3.38
CA ALA A 35 -10.03 -5.91 3.97
C ALA A 35 -11.51 -5.70 3.56
N PRO A 36 -12.10 -4.50 3.61
CA PRO A 36 -13.48 -4.29 3.17
C PRO A 36 -13.67 -4.36 1.66
N LEU A 37 -12.59 -4.34 0.87
CA LEU A 37 -12.60 -4.41 -0.59
C LEU A 37 -12.37 -5.83 -1.12
N LYS A 38 -12.14 -6.80 -0.23
CA LYS A 38 -11.87 -8.19 -0.57
C LYS A 38 -12.88 -8.81 -1.56
N PRO A 39 -14.21 -8.57 -1.46
CA PRO A 39 -15.18 -9.08 -2.43
C PRO A 39 -14.93 -8.63 -3.88
N TYR A 40 -14.38 -7.42 -4.06
CA TYR A 40 -14.02 -6.90 -5.39
C TYR A 40 -12.80 -7.61 -5.96
N PHE A 41 -11.78 -7.89 -5.12
CA PHE A 41 -10.58 -8.64 -5.54
C PHE A 41 -10.86 -10.10 -5.85
N THR A 42 -11.83 -10.71 -5.17
CA THR A 42 -12.20 -12.11 -5.39
C THR A 42 -13.26 -12.28 -6.48
N GLY A 43 -13.76 -11.19 -7.05
CA GLY A 43 -14.83 -11.24 -8.08
C GLY A 43 -16.22 -11.59 -7.54
N GLN A 44 -16.41 -11.59 -6.22
CA GLN A 44 -17.73 -11.82 -5.58
C GLN A 44 -18.67 -10.64 -5.81
N GLU A 45 -18.13 -9.44 -5.88
CA GLU A 45 -18.86 -8.21 -6.14
C GLU A 45 -18.16 -7.39 -7.23
N VAL A 46 -18.95 -6.62 -7.97
CA VAL A 46 -18.41 -5.69 -8.97
C VAL A 46 -18.03 -4.39 -8.26
N PRO A 47 -16.79 -3.91 -8.41
CA PRO A 47 -16.38 -2.64 -7.80
C PRO A 47 -17.15 -1.46 -8.44
N PRO A 48 -17.40 -0.39 -7.68
CA PRO A 48 -18.10 0.79 -8.21
C PRO A 48 -17.31 1.52 -9.31
N ARG A 49 -15.99 1.31 -9.33
CA ARG A 49 -15.05 1.76 -10.37
C ARG A 49 -13.82 0.87 -10.32
N THR A 50 -13.12 0.71 -11.45
CA THR A 50 -11.88 -0.07 -11.54
C THR A 50 -10.72 0.55 -10.74
N ARG A 51 -10.77 1.86 -10.50
CA ARG A 51 -9.82 2.63 -9.66
C ARG A 51 -10.53 3.20 -8.46
N VAL A 52 -10.08 2.84 -7.28
CA VAL A 52 -10.67 3.30 -6.01
C VAL A 52 -9.55 3.81 -5.09
N THR A 53 -9.83 4.87 -4.35
CA THR A 53 -8.95 5.35 -3.27
C THR A 53 -9.71 5.52 -1.97
N THR A 54 -9.06 5.24 -0.86
CA THR A 54 -9.67 5.30 0.48
C THR A 54 -8.71 5.88 1.52
N CYS A 55 -9.28 6.46 2.57
CA CYS A 55 -8.63 6.69 3.85
C CYS A 55 -9.38 5.84 4.88
N GLN A 56 -8.97 4.55 5.02
CA GLN A 56 -9.69 3.55 5.81
C GLN A 56 -9.25 3.56 7.27
N LYS A 57 -10.18 3.74 8.17
CA LYS A 57 -9.97 3.55 9.62
C LYS A 57 -9.72 2.07 9.92
N CYS A 58 -8.63 1.80 10.65
CA CYS A 58 -8.18 0.46 10.98
C CYS A 58 -7.86 0.33 12.46
N ILE A 59 -8.04 -0.89 12.99
CA ILE A 59 -7.60 -1.25 14.34
C ILE A 59 -6.72 -2.51 14.26
N ARG A 60 -5.54 -2.44 14.89
CA ARG A 60 -4.64 -3.58 15.15
C ARG A 60 -4.37 -3.67 16.64
N THR A 61 -4.78 -4.78 17.25
CA THR A 61 -4.62 -5.01 18.69
C THR A 61 -3.38 -5.84 19.03
N GLY A 62 -2.78 -6.55 18.05
CA GLY A 62 -1.56 -7.32 18.22
C GLY A 62 -0.36 -6.51 18.71
N ASP A 63 -0.37 -5.21 18.40
CA ASP A 63 0.72 -4.29 18.76
C ASP A 63 0.47 -3.52 20.07
N ILE A 64 -0.60 -3.83 20.81
CA ILE A 64 -1.02 -3.05 21.99
C ILE A 64 0.08 -2.96 23.06
N GLU A 65 0.86 -4.03 23.22
CA GLU A 65 1.97 -4.06 24.19
C GLU A 65 3.16 -3.18 23.79
N ASN A 66 3.25 -2.81 22.52
CA ASN A 66 4.29 -1.96 21.96
C ASN A 66 3.92 -0.47 21.99
N VAL A 67 2.63 -0.15 22.21
CA VAL A 67 2.14 1.23 22.28
C VAL A 67 2.77 1.95 23.49
N GLY A 68 3.36 3.10 23.22
CA GLY A 68 4.10 3.86 24.23
C GLY A 68 5.50 3.37 24.54
N LYS A 69 5.92 2.20 24.02
CA LYS A 69 7.29 1.68 24.15
C LYS A 69 8.12 1.92 22.88
N THR A 70 7.47 1.91 21.74
CA THR A 70 8.10 2.19 20.44
C THR A 70 7.56 3.49 19.86
N ALA A 71 8.32 4.11 18.97
CA ALA A 71 7.96 5.40 18.39
C ALA A 71 6.80 5.34 17.35
N ARG A 72 6.40 4.15 16.91
CA ARG A 72 5.55 3.99 15.72
C ARG A 72 4.28 3.15 15.92
N HIS A 73 4.14 2.43 17.02
CA HIS A 73 3.00 1.57 17.25
C HIS A 73 1.81 2.33 17.85
N GLY A 74 0.67 2.19 17.20
CA GLY A 74 -0.64 2.60 17.67
C GLY A 74 -1.66 1.51 17.35
N THR A 75 -2.76 1.47 18.07
CA THR A 75 -3.81 0.48 17.85
C THR A 75 -4.84 0.96 16.82
N PHE A 76 -5.13 2.24 16.78
CA PHE A 76 -6.02 2.89 15.81
C PHE A 76 -5.20 3.74 14.84
N PHE A 77 -5.46 3.58 13.54
CA PHE A 77 -4.81 4.36 12.50
C PHE A 77 -5.69 4.46 11.25
N GLU A 78 -5.35 5.37 10.35
CA GLU A 78 -5.95 5.48 9.03
C GLU A 78 -4.96 4.94 7.99
N MET A 79 -5.42 3.98 7.18
CA MET A 79 -4.64 3.43 6.08
C MET A 79 -5.07 4.11 4.78
N LEU A 80 -4.15 4.85 4.19
CA LEU A 80 -4.31 5.45 2.87
C LEU A 80 -4.12 4.37 1.82
N GLY A 81 -5.05 4.25 0.88
CA GLY A 81 -5.01 3.19 -0.12
C GLY A 81 -5.46 3.67 -1.49
N ASN A 82 -4.81 3.15 -2.53
CA ASN A 82 -5.23 3.22 -3.91
C ASN A 82 -5.27 1.81 -4.47
N PHE A 83 -6.37 1.47 -5.15
CA PHE A 83 -6.67 0.11 -5.56
C PHE A 83 -7.03 0.08 -7.03
N SER A 84 -6.52 -0.96 -7.73
CA SER A 84 -6.82 -1.26 -9.12
C SER A 84 -7.51 -2.61 -9.23
N PHE A 85 -8.66 -2.64 -9.84
CA PHE A 85 -9.42 -3.87 -10.11
C PHE A 85 -9.33 -4.21 -11.60
N GLY A 86 -8.18 -4.78 -12.02
CA GLY A 86 -7.91 -5.15 -13.39
C GLY A 86 -7.73 -3.95 -14.34
N ASP A 87 -7.25 -2.82 -13.86
CA ASP A 87 -7.01 -1.60 -14.64
C ASP A 87 -5.50 -1.36 -14.79
N TYR A 88 -4.86 -0.73 -13.81
CA TYR A 88 -3.40 -0.54 -13.82
C TYR A 88 -2.68 -1.54 -12.89
N PHE A 89 -1.36 -1.64 -13.01
CA PHE A 89 -0.56 -2.51 -12.15
C PHE A 89 0.76 -1.83 -11.74
N LYS A 90 1.90 -2.50 -11.84
CA LYS A 90 3.18 -2.06 -11.27
C LYS A 90 3.68 -0.73 -11.84
N HIS A 91 3.62 -0.53 -13.15
CA HIS A 91 4.13 0.67 -13.82
C HIS A 91 3.53 1.94 -13.24
N GLU A 92 2.21 2.04 -13.26
CA GLU A 92 1.51 3.21 -12.76
C GLU A 92 1.58 3.31 -11.24
N ALA A 93 1.47 2.19 -10.51
CA ALA A 93 1.52 2.20 -9.05
C ALA A 93 2.86 2.72 -8.54
N ILE A 94 3.97 2.26 -9.12
CA ILE A 94 5.33 2.71 -8.78
C ILE A 94 5.52 4.18 -9.17
N ALA A 95 5.15 4.55 -10.40
CA ALA A 95 5.30 5.92 -10.88
C ALA A 95 4.49 6.92 -10.03
N TRP A 96 3.24 6.58 -9.68
CA TRP A 96 2.40 7.47 -8.86
C TRP A 96 2.83 7.52 -7.40
N SER A 97 3.31 6.43 -6.82
CA SER A 97 3.87 6.47 -5.47
C SER A 97 5.10 7.36 -5.39
N TRP A 98 5.99 7.26 -6.37
CA TRP A 98 7.16 8.13 -6.47
C TRP A 98 6.79 9.60 -6.69
N GLU A 99 5.85 9.87 -7.61
CA GLU A 99 5.33 11.21 -7.86
C GLU A 99 4.70 11.82 -6.60
N PHE A 100 3.89 11.05 -5.88
CA PHE A 100 3.26 11.51 -4.66
C PHE A 100 4.27 11.89 -3.59
N LEU A 101 5.24 11.02 -3.33
CA LEU A 101 6.27 11.27 -2.31
C LEU A 101 7.19 12.43 -2.65
N THR A 102 7.64 12.53 -3.90
CA THR A 102 8.65 13.52 -4.30
C THR A 102 8.05 14.87 -4.71
N LYS A 103 6.90 14.88 -5.40
CA LYS A 103 6.32 16.13 -5.94
C LYS A 103 5.18 16.67 -5.08
N VAL A 104 4.38 15.82 -4.43
CA VAL A 104 3.23 16.27 -3.65
C VAL A 104 3.63 16.47 -2.18
N ILE A 105 4.32 15.51 -1.58
CA ILE A 105 4.83 15.63 -0.19
C ILE A 105 6.13 16.45 -0.18
N GLY A 106 6.95 16.34 -1.23
CA GLY A 106 8.21 17.08 -1.35
C GLY A 106 9.36 16.43 -0.59
N LEU A 107 9.35 15.10 -0.45
CA LEU A 107 10.47 14.38 0.13
C LEU A 107 11.68 14.43 -0.81
N ASP A 108 12.86 14.51 -0.23
CA ASP A 108 14.12 14.44 -0.95
C ASP A 108 14.29 13.07 -1.62
N PRO A 109 14.33 12.98 -2.96
CA PRO A 109 14.47 11.72 -3.67
C PRO A 109 15.80 11.00 -3.38
N ASP A 110 16.84 11.73 -2.99
CA ASP A 110 18.14 11.13 -2.65
C ASP A 110 18.11 10.39 -1.32
N ARG A 111 17.07 10.60 -0.52
CA ARG A 111 16.81 9.92 0.76
C ARG A 111 15.76 8.81 0.66
N LEU A 112 15.25 8.52 -0.54
CA LEU A 112 14.28 7.46 -0.78
C LEU A 112 14.96 6.23 -1.38
N TYR A 113 14.71 5.07 -0.77
CA TYR A 113 15.30 3.79 -1.12
C TYR A 113 14.18 2.77 -1.35
N PRO A 114 13.91 2.38 -2.60
CA PRO A 114 12.94 1.33 -2.87
C PRO A 114 13.49 -0.06 -2.57
N SER A 115 12.59 -0.96 -2.20
CA SER A 115 12.86 -2.38 -2.19
C SER A 115 11.83 -3.14 -3.02
N VAL A 116 12.20 -4.32 -3.48
CA VAL A 116 11.35 -5.23 -4.24
C VAL A 116 11.49 -6.65 -3.69
N TYR A 117 10.50 -7.50 -3.95
CA TYR A 117 10.63 -8.93 -3.69
C TYR A 117 11.78 -9.53 -4.52
N GLU A 118 12.53 -10.45 -3.95
CA GLU A 118 13.78 -10.97 -4.53
C GLU A 118 13.63 -11.53 -5.95
N ASP A 119 12.47 -12.13 -6.26
CA ASP A 119 12.16 -12.71 -7.57
C ASP A 119 11.33 -11.75 -8.47
N ASP A 120 11.08 -10.49 -8.04
CA ASP A 120 10.31 -9.53 -8.83
C ASP A 120 11.23 -8.63 -9.67
N ASP A 121 11.74 -9.19 -10.75
CA ASP A 121 12.59 -8.47 -11.70
C ASP A 121 11.86 -7.34 -12.42
N GLU A 122 10.55 -7.50 -12.70
CA GLU A 122 9.75 -6.46 -13.33
C GLU A 122 9.68 -5.19 -12.48
N ALA A 123 9.39 -5.31 -11.18
CA ALA A 123 9.39 -4.15 -10.28
C ALA A 123 10.78 -3.51 -10.17
N PHE A 124 11.84 -4.31 -10.13
CA PHE A 124 13.21 -3.81 -10.13
C PHE A 124 13.51 -2.99 -11.38
N GLU A 125 13.17 -3.51 -12.56
CA GLU A 125 13.39 -2.82 -13.83
C GLU A 125 12.57 -1.52 -13.96
N ILE A 126 11.36 -1.48 -13.43
CA ILE A 126 10.55 -0.25 -13.41
C ILE A 126 11.25 0.82 -12.56
N TRP A 127 11.73 0.47 -11.37
CA TRP A 127 12.47 1.40 -10.51
C TRP A 127 13.75 1.92 -11.18
N GLU A 128 14.52 1.02 -11.82
CA GLU A 128 15.76 1.38 -12.49
C GLU A 128 15.53 2.19 -13.76
N LYS A 129 14.70 1.67 -14.68
CA LYS A 129 14.62 2.19 -16.06
C LYS A 129 13.57 3.28 -16.23
N GLU A 130 12.46 3.22 -15.52
CA GLU A 130 11.37 4.19 -15.68
C GLU A 130 11.45 5.33 -14.66
N ILE A 131 11.75 5.01 -13.40
CA ILE A 131 11.90 6.01 -12.35
C ILE A 131 13.32 6.60 -12.35
N GLY A 132 14.33 5.83 -12.77
CA GLY A 132 15.71 6.27 -12.86
C GLY A 132 16.48 6.17 -11.55
N ILE A 133 16.10 5.23 -10.69
CA ILE A 133 16.84 4.95 -9.45
C ILE A 133 18.07 4.12 -9.78
N ALA A 134 19.23 4.52 -9.24
CA ALA A 134 20.45 3.75 -9.41
C ALA A 134 20.31 2.34 -8.80
N PRO A 135 20.75 1.27 -9.50
CA PRO A 135 20.53 -0.11 -9.07
C PRO A 135 21.01 -0.41 -7.64
N GLU A 136 22.11 0.21 -7.22
CA GLU A 136 22.67 0.07 -5.87
C GLU A 136 21.78 0.68 -4.77
N ARG A 137 20.75 1.43 -5.12
CA ARG A 137 19.75 1.99 -4.22
C ARG A 137 18.44 1.21 -4.19
N ILE A 138 18.32 0.14 -5.00
CA ILE A 138 17.15 -0.73 -5.05
C ILE A 138 17.49 -2.03 -4.35
N PHE A 139 16.82 -2.30 -3.23
CA PHE A 139 17.10 -3.48 -2.41
C PHE A 139 16.18 -4.64 -2.76
N ARG A 140 16.71 -5.86 -2.68
CA ARG A 140 15.93 -7.09 -2.84
C ARG A 140 15.80 -7.76 -1.49
N PHE A 141 14.57 -8.02 -1.08
CA PHE A 141 14.28 -8.71 0.18
C PHE A 141 13.37 -9.91 -0.05
N GLY A 142 13.45 -10.85 0.86
CA GLY A 142 12.66 -12.08 0.82
C GLY A 142 11.20 -11.88 1.27
N LYS A 143 10.55 -13.02 1.51
CA LYS A 143 9.12 -13.07 1.85
C LYS A 143 8.76 -12.33 3.14
N GLU A 144 9.67 -12.20 4.07
CA GLU A 144 9.42 -11.54 5.36
C GLU A 144 9.15 -10.04 5.21
N ASP A 145 9.80 -9.39 4.24
CA ASP A 145 9.72 -7.93 4.06
C ASP A 145 8.93 -7.52 2.81
N ASN A 146 9.10 -8.24 1.69
CA ASN A 146 8.56 -7.84 0.40
C ASN A 146 7.54 -8.81 -0.20
N PHE A 147 6.80 -9.54 0.63
CA PHE A 147 5.67 -10.35 0.18
C PHE A 147 4.47 -10.15 1.09
N TRP A 148 3.32 -9.88 0.48
CA TRP A 148 2.08 -9.66 1.20
C TRP A 148 1.14 -10.86 1.03
N GLU A 149 0.51 -11.29 2.12
CA GLU A 149 -0.51 -12.33 2.10
C GLU A 149 -1.60 -12.06 3.16
N HIS A 150 -2.81 -12.46 2.87
CA HIS A 150 -3.96 -12.31 3.76
C HIS A 150 -4.70 -13.65 3.91
N GLY A 151 -4.12 -14.57 4.68
CA GLY A 151 -4.66 -15.91 4.89
C GLY A 151 -4.88 -16.66 3.57
N ALA A 152 -6.02 -17.34 3.45
CA ALA A 152 -6.44 -17.98 2.20
C ALA A 152 -7.12 -16.97 1.26
N GLY A 153 -6.40 -15.95 0.84
CA GLY A 153 -6.92 -14.85 0.01
C GLY A 153 -5.88 -14.29 -0.93
N PRO A 154 -6.09 -13.06 -1.42
CA PRO A 154 -5.13 -12.38 -2.28
C PRO A 154 -3.75 -12.30 -1.61
N CYS A 155 -2.70 -12.52 -2.40
CA CYS A 155 -1.31 -12.40 -1.97
C CYS A 155 -0.43 -12.02 -3.17
N GLY A 156 0.76 -11.53 -2.91
CA GLY A 156 1.72 -11.21 -3.95
C GLY A 156 2.96 -10.49 -3.45
N PRO A 157 3.94 -10.29 -4.35
CA PRO A 157 5.11 -9.49 -4.04
C PRO A 157 4.74 -8.04 -3.77
N CYS A 158 5.52 -7.40 -2.90
CA CYS A 158 5.42 -5.97 -2.59
C CYS A 158 6.68 -5.24 -3.06
N SER A 159 6.50 -3.95 -3.33
CA SER A 159 7.58 -2.98 -3.39
C SER A 159 7.35 -1.93 -2.30
N GLU A 160 8.36 -1.66 -1.50
CA GLU A 160 8.33 -0.71 -0.40
C GLU A 160 9.20 0.51 -0.73
N ILE A 161 8.96 1.65 -0.10
CA ILE A 161 9.80 2.84 -0.25
C ILE A 161 10.20 3.31 1.14
N TYR A 162 11.48 3.23 1.44
CA TYR A 162 12.07 3.65 2.70
C TYR A 162 12.58 5.09 2.60
N TYR A 163 12.36 5.87 3.64
CA TYR A 163 12.92 7.21 3.76
C TYR A 163 14.02 7.23 4.82
N ASP A 164 15.24 7.55 4.39
CA ASP A 164 16.38 7.72 5.29
C ASP A 164 16.23 9.02 6.09
N ARG A 165 16.07 8.89 7.40
CA ARG A 165 15.93 10.02 8.32
C ARG A 165 17.27 10.58 8.80
N GLY A 166 18.38 9.94 8.41
CA GLY A 166 19.72 10.22 8.94
C GLY A 166 19.92 9.64 10.34
N GLU A 167 21.09 9.91 10.90
CA GLU A 167 21.49 9.53 12.26
C GLU A 167 20.82 10.42 13.32
#